data_dbeceeafaa955f2c36c317b9b6b4cbd1
#
_entry.id   dbeceeafaa955f2c36c317b9b6b4cbd1
#
_cell.length_a   1.000
_cell.length_b   1.000
_cell.length_c   1.000
_cell.angle_alpha   90.00
_cell.angle_beta   90.00
_cell.angle_gamma   90.00
#
_symmetry.space_group_name_H-M   'P 1'
#
loop_
_entity.id
_entity.type
_entity.pdbx_description
1 polymer ?
#
loop_
_entity_poly.entity_id
_entity_poly.type
_entity_poly.pdbx_seq_one_letter_code
_entity_poly.pdbx_strand_id
1 'polypeptide(L)'
;MSDGAIDLSSDAQRDAARAKAYAMPLEEIDVADPALFQADAHWPYFERLRAEDPVHYCAQSEHGPYWSITRYNDIMTVDTSHQVFSSDSSFGGITIRNFDEDFVLPMFIAMDPPKHDIQRKTVSPIVSPVNLALLEGTIRERVGGILDGLPIGETFDWVDKVSIELTTQMLATLFDFPWEERRKLTRWSDVTTAVPGAGIVDSEDQRRAELLECLAYFTELWNQRVNSTEPGNDLISMLAHGEATRTMPPMEYLGNILLLIVGGNDTTRNSITGGLLALSQNPAEEAKLRADPSLIPNMVSEIIRWQTPLAYMRRTAVADFELSGKTIRKGDKVVMWYVSGNRDETVIDNPNAFLIDRPQARRHLSFGFGIHRCVGNRLAELQLKIIWEEILERFPKIEVMGEPRRVYSSFVKGYESLPVRIPSRL
;
A
#
# COMPACT_ATOMS: atom_id res chain seq x y z
N MET A 1 13.76 -38.03 -8.27
CA MET A 1 13.93 -37.29 -6.99
C MET A 1 12.89 -36.22 -7.03
N SER A 2 11.87 -36.30 -6.18
CA SER A 2 10.71 -35.43 -6.17
C SER A 2 11.13 -34.01 -5.88
N ASP A 3 10.85 -33.09 -6.82
CA ASP A 3 10.86 -31.65 -6.58
C ASP A 3 9.82 -31.36 -5.46
N GLY A 4 10.32 -31.25 -4.24
CA GLY A 4 9.51 -30.78 -3.11
C GLY A 4 9.25 -29.31 -3.31
N ALA A 5 8.04 -28.96 -3.73
CA ALA A 5 7.51 -27.63 -3.56
C ALA A 5 7.62 -27.29 -2.06
N ILE A 6 8.35 -26.24 -1.72
CA ILE A 6 8.44 -25.75 -0.35
C ILE A 6 7.03 -25.25 -0.01
N ASP A 7 6.35 -25.91 0.93
CA ASP A 7 5.09 -25.46 1.52
C ASP A 7 5.39 -24.18 2.34
N LEU A 8 5.15 -23.03 1.75
CA LEU A 8 5.52 -21.70 2.25
C LEU A 8 4.58 -21.16 3.35
N SER A 9 3.63 -21.97 3.83
CA SER A 9 2.93 -21.78 5.10
C SER A 9 2.31 -23.12 5.49
N SER A 10 2.77 -23.70 6.58
CA SER A 10 2.23 -25.00 6.97
C SER A 10 0.72 -24.88 7.19
N ASP A 11 -0.06 -25.80 6.62
CA ASP A 11 -1.50 -25.90 6.88
C ASP A 11 -1.77 -25.88 8.40
N ALA A 12 -0.87 -26.45 9.20
CA ALA A 12 -0.92 -26.44 10.66
C ALA A 12 -0.90 -25.01 11.27
N GLN A 13 -0.19 -24.05 10.69
CA GLN A 13 -0.20 -22.66 11.20
C GLN A 13 -1.52 -21.96 10.87
N ARG A 14 -2.06 -22.20 9.69
CA ARG A 14 -3.38 -21.68 9.29
C ARG A 14 -4.49 -22.27 10.15
N ASP A 15 -4.45 -23.58 10.40
CA ASP A 15 -5.41 -24.28 11.26
C ASP A 15 -5.33 -23.78 12.70
N ALA A 16 -4.12 -23.55 13.24
CA ALA A 16 -3.94 -22.99 14.57
C ALA A 16 -4.47 -21.56 14.67
N ALA A 17 -4.22 -20.70 13.68
CA ALA A 17 -4.77 -19.35 13.62
C ALA A 17 -6.30 -19.36 13.55
N ARG A 18 -6.87 -20.28 12.75
CA ARG A 18 -8.32 -20.46 12.64
C ARG A 18 -8.93 -20.93 13.97
N ALA A 19 -8.34 -21.94 14.59
CA ALA A 19 -8.79 -22.43 15.89
C ALA A 19 -8.78 -21.31 16.95
N LYS A 20 -7.73 -20.50 16.99
CA LYS A 20 -7.62 -19.35 17.90
C LYS A 20 -8.70 -18.30 17.61
N ALA A 21 -8.88 -17.91 16.35
CA ALA A 21 -9.86 -16.91 15.95
C ALA A 21 -11.30 -17.31 16.31
N TYR A 22 -11.65 -18.60 16.18
CA TYR A 22 -12.99 -19.10 16.46
C TYR A 22 -13.23 -19.49 17.93
N ALA A 23 -12.16 -19.70 18.72
CA ALA A 23 -12.26 -19.93 20.16
C ALA A 23 -12.39 -18.63 20.98
N MET A 24 -11.92 -17.50 20.44
CA MET A 24 -11.95 -16.20 21.10
C MET A 24 -13.38 -15.65 21.17
N PRO A 25 -13.82 -15.01 22.29
CA PRO A 25 -15.05 -14.23 22.29
C PRO A 25 -15.06 -13.17 21.19
N LEU A 26 -16.20 -12.95 20.54
CA LEU A 26 -16.29 -12.06 19.39
C LEU A 26 -15.90 -10.61 19.75
N GLU A 27 -16.29 -10.16 20.93
CA GLU A 27 -16.01 -8.84 21.50
C GLU A 27 -14.53 -8.60 21.86
N GLU A 28 -13.72 -9.65 21.91
CA GLU A 28 -12.27 -9.58 22.17
C GLU A 28 -11.43 -9.52 20.88
N ILE A 29 -12.07 -9.61 19.72
CA ILE A 29 -11.35 -9.60 18.45
C ILE A 29 -10.84 -8.18 18.17
N ASP A 30 -9.52 -8.00 18.23
CA ASP A 30 -8.79 -6.83 17.74
C ASP A 30 -7.95 -7.21 16.52
N VAL A 31 -8.42 -6.83 15.33
CA VAL A 31 -7.71 -7.10 14.07
C VAL A 31 -6.64 -6.07 13.74
N ALA A 32 -6.44 -5.07 14.60
CA ALA A 32 -5.40 -4.06 14.42
C ALA A 32 -4.01 -4.51 14.91
N ASP A 33 -3.90 -5.66 15.56
CA ASP A 33 -2.63 -6.23 16.04
C ASP A 33 -1.65 -6.50 14.88
N PRO A 34 -0.50 -5.79 14.81
CA PRO A 34 0.50 -5.99 13.77
C PRO A 34 1.08 -7.41 13.71
N ALA A 35 1.10 -8.12 14.84
CA ALA A 35 1.60 -9.50 14.91
C ALA A 35 0.75 -10.46 14.07
N LEU A 36 -0.56 -10.22 13.95
CA LEU A 36 -1.44 -11.02 13.08
C LEU A 36 -1.06 -10.87 11.60
N PHE A 37 -0.66 -9.66 11.18
CA PHE A 37 -0.24 -9.39 9.80
C PHE A 37 1.15 -9.94 9.51
N GLN A 38 2.09 -9.79 10.44
CA GLN A 38 3.44 -10.33 10.30
C GLN A 38 3.41 -11.86 10.19
N ALA A 39 2.56 -12.53 10.98
CA ALA A 39 2.38 -13.98 10.95
C ALA A 39 1.48 -14.46 9.81
N ASP A 40 0.90 -13.59 8.98
CA ASP A 40 -0.12 -13.90 7.97
C ASP A 40 -1.37 -14.63 8.56
N ALA A 41 -1.68 -14.36 9.82
CA ALA A 41 -2.68 -15.06 10.61
C ALA A 41 -4.02 -14.29 10.77
N HIS A 42 -4.16 -13.14 10.11
CA HIS A 42 -5.32 -12.23 10.23
C HIS A 42 -6.58 -12.73 9.48
N TRP A 43 -6.44 -13.63 8.51
CA TRP A 43 -7.53 -14.06 7.61
C TRP A 43 -8.74 -14.66 8.33
N PRO A 44 -8.60 -15.62 9.25
CA PRO A 44 -9.75 -16.24 9.90
C PRO A 44 -10.51 -15.28 10.84
N TYR A 45 -9.83 -14.26 11.38
CA TYR A 45 -10.50 -13.22 12.18
C TYR A 45 -11.41 -12.36 11.31
N PHE A 46 -10.93 -11.92 10.15
CA PHE A 46 -11.76 -11.18 9.20
C PHE A 46 -12.89 -12.01 8.61
N GLU A 47 -12.64 -13.28 8.30
CA GLU A 47 -13.68 -14.21 7.85
C GLU A 47 -14.82 -14.29 8.88
N ARG A 48 -14.46 -14.46 10.15
CA ARG A 48 -15.41 -14.54 11.24
C ARG A 48 -16.17 -13.22 11.43
N LEU A 49 -15.49 -12.08 11.44
CA LEU A 49 -16.14 -10.78 11.55
C LEU A 49 -17.10 -10.51 10.38
N ARG A 50 -16.71 -10.82 9.14
CA ARG A 50 -17.64 -10.67 8.01
C ARG A 50 -18.91 -11.53 8.16
N ALA A 51 -18.77 -12.72 8.72
CA ALA A 51 -19.90 -13.64 8.90
C ALA A 51 -20.80 -13.25 10.07
N GLU A 52 -20.23 -12.94 11.24
CA GLU A 52 -20.95 -12.84 12.51
C GLU A 52 -21.21 -11.39 12.95
N ASP A 53 -20.28 -10.44 12.72
CA ASP A 53 -20.41 -9.04 13.12
C ASP A 53 -19.63 -8.10 12.17
N PRO A 54 -20.14 -7.84 10.95
CA PRO A 54 -19.39 -7.13 9.90
C PRO A 54 -19.11 -5.66 10.19
N VAL A 55 -19.87 -5.04 11.08
CA VAL A 55 -19.64 -3.69 11.64
C VAL A 55 -19.35 -3.89 13.13
N HIS A 56 -18.12 -4.29 13.41
CA HIS A 56 -17.68 -4.74 14.74
C HIS A 56 -17.12 -3.60 15.58
N TYR A 57 -17.58 -3.48 16.84
CA TYR A 57 -17.05 -2.52 17.79
C TYR A 57 -15.98 -3.15 18.66
N CYS A 58 -14.72 -2.82 18.41
CA CYS A 58 -13.60 -3.18 19.26
C CYS A 58 -13.49 -2.18 20.41
N ALA A 59 -13.93 -2.59 21.60
CA ALA A 59 -13.95 -1.71 22.78
C ALA A 59 -12.56 -1.58 23.43
N GLN A 60 -11.71 -2.61 23.30
CA GLN A 60 -10.40 -2.67 23.93
C GLN A 60 -9.32 -2.91 22.87
N SER A 61 -8.57 -1.88 22.56
CA SER A 61 -7.41 -1.89 21.66
C SER A 61 -6.33 -0.97 22.22
N GLU A 62 -5.07 -1.25 21.90
CA GLU A 62 -3.97 -0.31 22.17
C GLU A 62 -4.17 1.06 21.50
N HIS A 63 -5.00 1.08 20.45
CA HIS A 63 -5.33 2.31 19.71
C HIS A 63 -6.58 3.01 20.27
N GLY A 64 -7.14 2.57 21.39
CA GLY A 64 -8.44 2.97 21.91
C GLY A 64 -9.60 2.35 21.12
N PRO A 65 -10.87 2.59 21.52
CA PRO A 65 -12.03 1.98 20.90
C PRO A 65 -12.21 2.43 19.43
N TYR A 66 -12.68 1.50 18.59
CA TYR A 66 -12.94 1.77 17.18
C TYR A 66 -13.95 0.78 16.57
N TRP A 67 -14.54 1.18 15.45
CA TRP A 67 -15.38 0.33 14.61
C TRP A 67 -14.54 -0.32 13.51
N SER A 68 -14.56 -1.66 13.40
CA SER A 68 -14.03 -2.44 12.30
C SER A 68 -15.09 -2.64 11.23
N ILE A 69 -14.90 -2.07 10.05
CA ILE A 69 -15.79 -2.27 8.90
C ILE A 69 -15.14 -3.30 7.98
N THR A 70 -15.77 -4.47 7.82
CA THR A 70 -15.12 -5.65 7.21
C THR A 70 -15.73 -6.10 5.89
N ARG A 71 -17.00 -5.78 5.58
CA ARG A 71 -17.66 -6.12 4.31
C ARG A 71 -17.45 -5.07 3.25
N TYR A 72 -17.37 -5.52 2.00
CA TYR A 72 -17.12 -4.70 0.83
C TYR A 72 -18.07 -3.51 0.71
N ASN A 73 -19.38 -3.76 0.78
CA ASN A 73 -20.39 -2.71 0.58
C ASN A 73 -20.46 -1.71 1.76
N ASP A 74 -20.22 -2.16 2.99
CA ASP A 74 -20.15 -1.28 4.16
C ASP A 74 -18.91 -0.36 4.08
N ILE A 75 -17.75 -0.90 3.66
CA ILE A 75 -16.55 -0.13 3.38
C ILE A 75 -16.82 0.92 2.30
N MET A 76 -17.47 0.54 1.20
CA MET A 76 -17.84 1.46 0.13
C MET A 76 -18.74 2.59 0.65
N THR A 77 -19.69 2.27 1.52
CA THR A 77 -20.60 3.26 2.12
C THR A 77 -19.83 4.28 2.96
N VAL A 78 -18.91 3.83 3.81
CA VAL A 78 -18.09 4.72 4.64
C VAL A 78 -17.17 5.57 3.76
N ASP A 79 -16.46 4.96 2.80
CA ASP A 79 -15.45 5.62 1.98
C ASP A 79 -16.04 6.67 1.02
N THR A 80 -17.30 6.50 0.61
CA THR A 80 -18.01 7.46 -0.25
C THR A 80 -18.80 8.52 0.51
N SER A 81 -19.04 8.34 1.81
CA SER A 81 -19.83 9.27 2.64
C SER A 81 -18.95 10.27 3.41
N HIS A 82 -18.06 10.96 2.68
CA HIS A 82 -17.07 11.89 3.26
C HIS A 82 -17.69 13.05 4.08
N GLN A 83 -18.95 13.39 3.86
CA GLN A 83 -19.66 14.42 4.65
C GLN A 83 -19.94 13.96 6.09
N VAL A 84 -19.93 12.64 6.33
CA VAL A 84 -20.16 12.03 7.64
C VAL A 84 -18.88 11.43 8.20
N PHE A 85 -18.05 10.88 7.34
CA PHE A 85 -16.81 10.19 7.71
C PHE A 85 -15.59 10.99 7.24
N SER A 86 -15.14 11.88 8.14
CA SER A 86 -14.00 12.77 7.88
C SER A 86 -12.66 12.03 7.91
N SER A 87 -11.75 12.43 7.02
CA SER A 87 -10.34 12.04 7.05
C SER A 87 -9.45 13.16 7.60
N ASP A 88 -9.99 14.30 7.96
CA ASP A 88 -9.21 15.45 8.40
C ASP A 88 -8.31 15.13 9.60
N SER A 89 -7.08 15.62 9.56
CA SER A 89 -6.07 15.39 10.59
C SER A 89 -6.48 15.94 11.97
N SER A 90 -7.32 16.98 12.03
CA SER A 90 -7.88 17.50 13.29
C SER A 90 -8.82 16.52 13.99
N PHE A 91 -9.37 15.54 13.25
CA PHE A 91 -10.17 14.44 13.79
C PHE A 91 -9.37 13.13 13.92
N GLY A 92 -8.04 13.16 13.68
CA GLY A 92 -7.14 12.02 13.84
C GLY A 92 -6.69 11.37 12.53
N GLY A 93 -7.05 11.89 11.36
CA GLY A 93 -6.50 11.49 10.07
C GLY A 93 -6.90 10.10 9.60
N ILE A 94 -5.97 9.41 8.92
CA ILE A 94 -6.24 8.22 8.12
C ILE A 94 -5.71 6.91 8.70
N THR A 95 -4.95 6.95 9.79
CA THR A 95 -4.41 5.75 10.45
C THR A 95 -5.09 5.50 11.79
N ILE A 96 -5.13 4.24 12.23
CA ILE A 96 -5.76 3.85 13.50
C ILE A 96 -5.05 4.42 14.72
N ARG A 97 -3.73 4.68 14.60
CA ARG A 97 -2.92 5.27 15.66
C ARG A 97 -3.44 6.67 16.01
N ASN A 98 -3.39 7.00 17.27
CA ASN A 98 -3.57 8.38 17.69
C ASN A 98 -2.26 9.13 17.43
N PHE A 99 -2.34 10.28 16.77
CA PHE A 99 -1.18 11.13 16.56
C PHE A 99 -0.82 11.86 17.86
N ASP A 100 0.46 12.14 18.00
CA ASP A 100 0.92 13.08 18.99
C ASP A 100 0.49 14.50 18.57
N GLU A 101 -0.19 15.21 19.46
CA GLU A 101 -0.72 16.54 19.19
C GLU A 101 0.40 17.55 18.81
N ASP A 102 1.64 17.28 19.27
CA ASP A 102 2.80 18.14 19.02
C ASP A 102 3.47 17.87 17.65
N PHE A 103 3.11 16.78 16.93
CA PHE A 103 3.71 16.43 15.66
C PHE A 103 2.67 15.99 14.62
N VAL A 104 1.79 16.92 14.28
CA VAL A 104 0.76 16.69 13.24
C VAL A 104 1.33 16.97 11.86
N LEU A 105 1.10 16.06 10.93
CA LEU A 105 1.48 16.16 9.52
C LEU A 105 0.22 16.32 8.65
N PRO A 106 -0.26 17.55 8.42
CA PRO A 106 -1.36 17.78 7.50
C PRO A 106 -0.96 17.36 6.08
N MET A 107 -1.79 16.60 5.40
CA MET A 107 -1.57 16.13 4.04
C MET A 107 -2.92 15.99 3.32
N PHE A 108 -2.97 16.15 2.01
CA PHE A 108 -4.28 16.23 1.33
C PHE A 108 -5.16 14.97 1.50
N ILE A 109 -4.58 13.77 1.72
CA ILE A 109 -5.37 12.57 2.04
C ILE A 109 -6.02 12.65 3.44
N ALA A 110 -5.45 13.46 4.35
CA ALA A 110 -5.96 13.73 5.69
C ALA A 110 -6.56 15.15 5.77
N MET A 111 -7.33 15.51 4.76
CA MET A 111 -8.09 16.76 4.65
C MET A 111 -9.47 16.45 4.06
N ASP A 112 -10.43 17.28 4.39
CA ASP A 112 -11.77 17.28 3.79
C ASP A 112 -11.91 18.38 2.72
N PRO A 113 -12.91 18.31 1.82
CA PRO A 113 -13.21 19.41 0.89
C PRO A 113 -13.55 20.73 1.62
N PRO A 114 -13.20 21.88 1.08
CA PRO A 114 -12.62 22.09 -0.26
C PRO A 114 -11.09 21.98 -0.33
N LYS A 115 -10.39 21.97 0.82
CA LYS A 115 -8.93 21.99 0.88
C LYS A 115 -8.32 20.75 0.22
N HIS A 116 -8.89 19.56 0.50
CA HIS A 116 -8.53 18.31 -0.16
C HIS A 116 -8.50 18.44 -1.69
N ASP A 117 -9.63 18.87 -2.26
CA ASP A 117 -9.81 18.87 -3.72
C ASP A 117 -8.81 19.79 -4.41
N ILE A 118 -8.55 20.95 -3.81
CA ILE A 118 -7.66 21.97 -4.34
C ILE A 118 -6.20 21.45 -4.33
N GLN A 119 -5.75 20.89 -3.22
CA GLN A 119 -4.37 20.38 -3.11
C GLN A 119 -4.16 19.12 -3.95
N ARG A 120 -5.10 18.18 -3.94
CA ARG A 120 -5.04 16.99 -4.78
C ARG A 120 -4.94 17.35 -6.26
N LYS A 121 -5.69 18.36 -6.72
CA LYS A 121 -5.66 18.83 -8.09
C LYS A 121 -4.27 19.32 -8.52
N THR A 122 -3.47 19.88 -7.60
CA THR A 122 -2.12 20.38 -7.89
C THR A 122 -1.18 19.25 -8.35
N VAL A 123 -1.26 18.07 -7.75
CA VAL A 123 -0.38 16.93 -8.06
C VAL A 123 -0.95 15.96 -9.10
N SER A 124 -2.26 16.04 -9.39
CA SER A 124 -2.93 15.11 -10.32
C SER A 124 -2.35 15.09 -11.74
N PRO A 125 -1.80 16.17 -12.30
CA PRO A 125 -1.20 16.17 -13.64
C PRO A 125 -0.06 15.15 -13.80
N ILE A 126 0.69 14.82 -12.74
CA ILE A 126 1.81 13.86 -12.78
C ILE A 126 1.36 12.46 -13.27
N VAL A 127 0.11 12.09 -13.01
CA VAL A 127 -0.49 10.81 -13.39
C VAL A 127 -1.55 10.95 -14.49
N SER A 128 -1.55 12.07 -15.22
CA SER A 128 -2.42 12.26 -16.38
C SER A 128 -2.09 11.25 -17.49
N PRO A 129 -3.07 10.89 -18.36
CA PRO A 129 -2.81 9.97 -19.45
C PRO A 129 -1.64 10.37 -20.36
N VAL A 130 -1.47 11.66 -20.62
CA VAL A 130 -0.35 12.18 -21.42
C VAL A 130 0.98 11.93 -20.71
N ASN A 131 1.08 12.25 -19.43
CA ASN A 131 2.32 12.06 -18.68
C ASN A 131 2.64 10.57 -18.46
N LEU A 132 1.62 9.72 -18.24
CA LEU A 132 1.80 8.27 -18.16
C LEU A 132 2.34 7.68 -19.46
N ALA A 133 1.90 8.17 -20.62
CA ALA A 133 2.44 7.73 -21.91
C ALA A 133 3.92 8.12 -22.08
N LEU A 134 4.34 9.26 -21.54
CA LEU A 134 5.75 9.67 -21.52
C LEU A 134 6.58 8.81 -20.54
N LEU A 135 6.01 8.47 -19.40
CA LEU A 135 6.68 7.65 -18.38
C LEU A 135 6.83 6.18 -18.78
N GLU A 136 6.00 5.65 -19.70
CA GLU A 136 6.04 4.24 -20.07
C GLU A 136 7.43 3.79 -20.55
N GLY A 137 8.07 4.56 -21.41
CA GLY A 137 9.44 4.31 -21.89
C GLY A 137 10.47 4.33 -20.76
N THR A 138 10.37 5.30 -19.86
CA THR A 138 11.25 5.42 -18.71
C THR A 138 11.06 4.24 -17.74
N ILE A 139 9.81 3.84 -17.44
CA ILE A 139 9.54 2.67 -16.59
C ILE A 139 10.16 1.42 -17.20
N ARG A 140 9.99 1.20 -18.50
CA ARG A 140 10.52 0.03 -19.21
C ARG A 140 12.06 0.00 -19.17
N GLU A 141 12.70 1.13 -19.41
CA GLU A 141 14.16 1.27 -19.28
C GLU A 141 14.65 0.92 -17.85
N ARG A 142 13.98 1.46 -16.83
CA ARG A 142 14.34 1.18 -15.43
C ARG A 142 14.16 -0.28 -15.06
N VAL A 143 13.02 -0.85 -15.41
CA VAL A 143 12.73 -2.27 -15.20
C VAL A 143 13.76 -3.14 -15.93
N GLY A 144 14.02 -2.88 -17.21
CA GLY A 144 14.99 -3.61 -18.01
C GLY A 144 16.38 -3.58 -17.35
N GLY A 145 16.87 -2.38 -16.99
CA GLY A 145 18.18 -2.23 -16.33
C GLY A 145 18.29 -2.97 -15.00
N ILE A 146 17.22 -2.96 -14.19
CA ILE A 146 17.17 -3.72 -12.92
C ILE A 146 17.26 -5.23 -13.21
N LEU A 147 16.39 -5.75 -14.09
CA LEU A 147 16.30 -7.18 -14.37
C LEU A 147 17.56 -7.71 -15.07
N ASP A 148 18.19 -6.90 -15.93
CA ASP A 148 19.44 -7.26 -16.60
C ASP A 148 20.64 -7.33 -15.63
N GLY A 149 20.59 -6.59 -14.52
CA GLY A 149 21.63 -6.61 -13.46
C GLY A 149 21.47 -7.74 -12.44
N LEU A 150 20.41 -8.58 -12.51
CA LEU A 150 20.16 -9.62 -11.50
C LEU A 150 21.12 -10.80 -11.64
N PRO A 151 21.56 -11.39 -10.50
CA PRO A 151 22.40 -12.57 -10.51
C PRO A 151 21.66 -13.80 -11.02
N ILE A 152 22.35 -14.66 -11.78
CA ILE A 152 21.79 -15.90 -12.33
C ILE A 152 22.42 -17.08 -11.59
N GLY A 153 21.59 -18.05 -11.18
CA GLY A 153 21.99 -19.26 -10.46
C GLY A 153 22.22 -19.05 -8.96
N GLU A 154 22.24 -17.82 -8.48
CA GLU A 154 22.45 -17.47 -7.07
C GLU A 154 21.14 -17.03 -6.40
N THR A 155 21.06 -17.23 -5.07
CA THR A 155 19.94 -16.73 -4.27
C THR A 155 20.18 -15.28 -3.89
N PHE A 156 19.17 -14.43 -4.08
CA PHE A 156 19.18 -13.01 -3.69
C PHE A 156 17.83 -12.57 -3.14
N ASP A 157 17.81 -11.37 -2.54
CA ASP A 157 16.58 -10.79 -2.03
C ASP A 157 15.85 -9.98 -3.11
N TRP A 158 14.63 -10.44 -3.49
CA TRP A 158 13.78 -9.80 -4.48
C TRP A 158 13.28 -8.43 -4.02
N VAL A 159 12.99 -8.28 -2.74
CA VAL A 159 12.49 -7.01 -2.19
C VAL A 159 13.53 -5.91 -2.40
N ASP A 160 14.78 -6.15 -1.99
CA ASP A 160 15.87 -5.17 -2.14
C ASP A 160 16.26 -4.93 -3.59
N LYS A 161 16.50 -6.01 -4.35
CA LYS A 161 17.11 -5.92 -5.70
C LYS A 161 16.14 -5.48 -6.77
N VAL A 162 14.83 -5.73 -6.59
CA VAL A 162 13.82 -5.45 -7.62
C VAL A 162 12.76 -4.47 -7.12
N SER A 163 12.02 -4.85 -6.08
CA SER A 163 10.83 -4.09 -5.69
C SER A 163 11.15 -2.70 -5.16
N ILE A 164 12.11 -2.60 -4.23
CA ILE A 164 12.59 -1.32 -3.69
C ILE A 164 13.32 -0.53 -4.78
N GLU A 165 14.17 -1.20 -5.57
CA GLU A 165 14.97 -0.49 -6.57
C GLU A 165 14.07 0.18 -7.62
N LEU A 166 13.05 -0.53 -8.14
CA LEU A 166 12.12 0.06 -9.11
C LEU A 166 11.34 1.25 -8.52
N THR A 167 10.72 1.07 -7.36
CA THR A 167 9.91 2.14 -6.76
C THR A 167 10.75 3.35 -6.38
N THR A 168 11.96 3.14 -5.89
CA THR A 168 12.91 4.21 -5.56
C THR A 168 13.35 5.00 -6.80
N GLN A 169 13.69 4.30 -7.89
CA GLN A 169 14.04 4.94 -9.16
C GLN A 169 12.87 5.75 -9.73
N MET A 170 11.65 5.22 -9.64
CA MET A 170 10.46 5.93 -10.11
C MET A 170 10.14 7.15 -9.26
N LEU A 171 10.27 7.06 -7.93
CA LEU A 171 10.11 8.23 -7.06
C LEU A 171 11.15 9.31 -7.37
N ALA A 172 12.42 8.92 -7.54
CA ALA A 172 13.46 9.87 -7.92
C ALA A 172 13.13 10.58 -9.24
N THR A 173 12.55 9.88 -10.21
CA THR A 173 12.08 10.47 -11.47
C THR A 173 10.90 11.43 -11.25
N LEU A 174 9.90 11.05 -10.44
CA LEU A 174 8.70 11.87 -10.22
C LEU A 174 8.98 13.14 -9.41
N PHE A 175 9.96 13.10 -8.51
CA PHE A 175 10.39 14.25 -7.71
C PHE A 175 11.53 15.05 -8.36
N ASP A 176 12.12 14.56 -9.44
CA ASP A 176 13.41 15.04 -9.96
C ASP A 176 14.43 15.15 -8.81
N PHE A 177 14.56 14.04 -8.08
CA PHE A 177 15.38 13.91 -6.89
C PHE A 177 16.81 13.46 -7.27
N PRO A 178 17.86 13.90 -6.55
CA PRO A 178 19.23 13.50 -6.80
C PRO A 178 19.40 11.98 -6.84
N TRP A 179 19.84 11.46 -7.98
CA TRP A 179 19.86 10.02 -8.28
C TRP A 179 20.67 9.20 -7.28
N GLU A 180 21.85 9.71 -6.90
CA GLU A 180 22.74 9.01 -5.98
C GLU A 180 22.20 8.90 -4.57
N GLU A 181 21.26 9.78 -4.20
CA GLU A 181 20.66 9.83 -2.88
C GLU A 181 19.26 9.20 -2.82
N ARG A 182 18.78 8.63 -3.94
CA ARG A 182 17.41 8.12 -4.06
C ARG A 182 16.97 7.14 -2.96
N ARG A 183 17.91 6.40 -2.36
CA ARG A 183 17.62 5.47 -1.25
C ARG A 183 17.12 6.16 0.03
N LYS A 184 17.35 7.47 0.18
CA LYS A 184 16.74 8.27 1.25
C LYS A 184 15.22 8.26 1.15
N LEU A 185 14.64 8.25 -0.07
CA LEU A 185 13.19 8.18 -0.28
C LEU A 185 12.60 6.91 0.32
N THR A 186 13.25 5.75 0.13
CA THR A 186 12.83 4.49 0.76
C THR A 186 12.96 4.57 2.28
N ARG A 187 14.08 5.09 2.80
CA ARG A 187 14.27 5.24 4.26
C ARG A 187 13.17 6.09 4.89
N TRP A 188 12.85 7.25 4.31
CA TRP A 188 11.80 8.11 4.84
C TRP A 188 10.40 7.49 4.72
N SER A 189 10.15 6.68 3.69
CA SER A 189 8.92 5.88 3.58
C SER A 189 8.80 4.89 4.73
N ASP A 190 9.84 4.09 4.95
CA ASP A 190 9.89 3.09 6.01
C ASP A 190 9.72 3.73 7.40
N VAL A 191 10.42 4.84 7.65
CA VAL A 191 10.32 5.61 8.91
C VAL A 191 8.92 6.16 9.14
N THR A 192 8.25 6.65 8.08
CA THR A 192 6.90 7.22 8.17
C THR A 192 5.87 6.19 8.64
N THR A 193 5.98 4.96 8.14
CA THR A 193 5.01 3.88 8.41
C THR A 193 5.43 2.95 9.55
N ALA A 194 6.65 3.09 10.07
CA ALA A 194 7.22 2.24 11.10
C ALA A 194 6.42 2.26 12.41
N VAL A 195 6.43 1.11 13.08
CA VAL A 195 6.09 0.98 14.50
C VAL A 195 7.37 1.19 15.30
N PRO A 196 7.48 2.21 16.16
CA PRO A 196 8.67 2.39 16.98
C PRO A 196 8.98 1.15 17.83
N GLY A 197 10.26 0.78 17.91
CA GLY A 197 10.71 -0.42 18.60
C GLY A 197 10.56 -1.73 17.81
N ALA A 198 10.03 -1.69 16.58
CA ALA A 198 9.87 -2.86 15.72
C ALA A 198 11.01 -3.06 14.70
N GLY A 199 12.15 -2.41 14.88
CA GLY A 199 13.40 -2.65 14.13
C GLY A 199 13.73 -1.62 13.05
N ILE A 200 12.80 -0.77 12.61
CA ILE A 200 13.05 0.31 11.63
C ILE A 200 13.52 1.57 12.36
N VAL A 201 12.82 1.96 13.39
CA VAL A 201 13.18 3.04 14.33
C VAL A 201 13.02 2.54 15.77
N ASP A 202 13.90 2.99 16.66
CA ASP A 202 13.90 2.55 18.05
C ASP A 202 12.90 3.33 18.91
N SER A 203 12.60 4.58 18.53
CA SER A 203 11.73 5.48 19.30
C SER A 203 10.99 6.47 18.40
N GLU A 204 9.95 7.09 18.96
CA GLU A 204 9.23 8.18 18.30
C GLU A 204 10.12 9.42 18.09
N ASP A 205 11.04 9.69 19.02
CA ASP A 205 12.01 10.80 18.89
C ASP A 205 12.95 10.59 17.69
N GLN A 206 13.46 9.37 17.49
CA GLN A 206 14.25 9.03 16.31
C GLN A 206 13.42 9.22 15.04
N ARG A 207 12.17 8.71 15.03
CA ARG A 207 11.26 8.87 13.91
C ARG A 207 11.07 10.33 13.53
N ARG A 208 10.79 11.20 14.52
CA ARG A 208 10.64 12.65 14.32
C ARG A 208 11.90 13.30 13.78
N ALA A 209 13.05 12.96 14.33
CA ALA A 209 14.34 13.50 13.88
C ALA A 209 14.59 13.18 12.41
N GLU A 210 14.36 11.94 11.95
CA GLU A 210 14.55 11.54 10.56
C GLU A 210 13.51 12.20 9.63
N LEU A 211 12.27 12.41 10.08
CA LEU A 211 11.26 13.12 9.29
C LEU A 211 11.56 14.62 9.18
N LEU A 212 12.17 15.23 10.20
CA LEU A 212 12.65 16.62 10.13
C LEU A 212 13.88 16.76 9.22
N GLU A 213 14.75 15.74 9.14
CA GLU A 213 15.81 15.68 8.13
C GLU A 213 15.20 15.66 6.72
N CYS A 214 14.16 14.86 6.50
CA CYS A 214 13.40 14.86 5.24
C CYS A 214 12.87 16.26 4.90
N LEU A 215 12.25 16.94 5.89
CA LEU A 215 11.76 18.31 5.69
C LEU A 215 12.88 19.27 5.28
N ALA A 216 14.02 19.23 5.95
CA ALA A 216 15.16 20.09 5.64
C ALA A 216 15.66 19.85 4.22
N TYR A 217 15.80 18.59 3.82
CA TYR A 217 16.24 18.20 2.48
C TYR A 217 15.27 18.68 1.40
N PHE A 218 13.98 18.38 1.57
CA PHE A 218 12.96 18.81 0.59
C PHE A 218 12.73 20.32 0.58
N THR A 219 12.99 21.03 1.67
CA THR A 219 12.96 22.50 1.71
C THR A 219 14.07 23.09 0.84
N GLU A 220 15.24 22.48 0.81
CA GLU A 220 16.32 22.90 -0.10
C GLU A 220 15.94 22.69 -1.57
N LEU A 221 15.39 21.53 -1.92
CA LEU A 221 14.87 21.27 -3.25
C LEU A 221 13.74 22.24 -3.64
N TRP A 222 12.83 22.53 -2.70
CA TRP A 222 11.79 23.54 -2.89
C TRP A 222 12.36 24.91 -3.25
N ASN A 223 13.35 25.39 -2.48
CA ASN A 223 13.98 26.68 -2.72
C ASN A 223 14.66 26.75 -4.09
N GLN A 224 15.24 25.64 -4.56
CA GLN A 224 15.80 25.55 -5.92
C GLN A 224 14.69 25.70 -6.98
N ARG A 225 13.52 25.06 -6.79
CA ARG A 225 12.39 25.10 -7.75
C ARG A 225 11.70 26.46 -7.78
N VAL A 226 11.46 27.08 -6.64
CA VAL A 226 10.85 28.43 -6.54
C VAL A 226 11.70 29.47 -7.27
N ASN A 227 13.02 29.34 -7.22
CA ASN A 227 13.95 30.27 -7.85
C ASN A 227 14.28 29.91 -9.31
N SER A 228 13.73 28.81 -9.84
CA SER A 228 13.91 28.43 -11.24
C SER A 228 13.11 29.35 -12.18
N THR A 229 13.71 29.76 -13.29
CA THR A 229 13.04 30.55 -14.31
C THR A 229 12.06 29.75 -15.16
N GLU A 230 12.21 28.41 -15.16
CA GLU A 230 11.33 27.50 -15.89
C GLU A 230 10.73 26.48 -14.89
N PRO A 231 9.39 26.45 -14.74
CA PRO A 231 8.74 25.43 -13.89
C PRO A 231 9.00 24.03 -14.45
N GLY A 232 9.52 23.14 -13.60
CA GLY A 232 9.65 21.72 -13.93
C GLY A 232 8.27 20.99 -13.94
N ASN A 233 8.27 19.80 -14.51
CA ASN A 233 7.09 18.90 -14.50
C ASN A 233 7.15 17.84 -13.38
N ASP A 234 8.04 18.04 -12.40
CA ASP A 234 8.18 17.17 -11.23
C ASP A 234 7.22 17.58 -10.11
N LEU A 235 7.03 16.66 -9.13
CA LEU A 235 6.10 16.87 -8.01
C LEU A 235 6.48 18.06 -7.13
N ILE A 236 7.79 18.34 -6.94
CA ILE A 236 8.23 19.48 -6.12
C ILE A 236 7.89 20.78 -6.85
N SER A 237 8.16 20.87 -8.15
CA SER A 237 7.80 22.01 -8.97
C SER A 237 6.29 22.27 -8.99
N MET A 238 5.47 21.19 -9.10
CA MET A 238 4.01 21.31 -9.05
C MET A 238 3.54 21.90 -7.72
N LEU A 239 4.10 21.44 -6.60
CA LEU A 239 3.76 21.95 -5.27
C LEU A 239 4.26 23.39 -5.07
N ALA A 240 5.48 23.71 -5.52
CA ALA A 240 6.11 25.01 -5.33
C ALA A 240 5.43 26.13 -6.15
N HIS A 241 4.89 25.80 -7.33
CA HIS A 241 4.23 26.75 -8.22
C HIS A 241 2.71 26.67 -8.19
N GLY A 242 2.14 25.66 -7.54
CA GLY A 242 0.68 25.52 -7.38
C GLY A 242 0.09 26.67 -6.58
N GLU A 243 -0.95 27.31 -7.07
CA GLU A 243 -1.61 28.42 -6.37
C GLU A 243 -2.04 28.05 -4.94
N ALA A 244 -2.52 26.83 -4.76
CA ALA A 244 -3.01 26.33 -3.48
C ALA A 244 -1.93 25.80 -2.54
N THR A 245 -0.72 25.56 -3.05
CA THR A 245 0.33 24.85 -2.30
C THR A 245 1.59 25.67 -2.08
N ARG A 246 1.83 26.70 -2.91
CA ARG A 246 3.05 27.55 -2.85
C ARG A 246 3.27 28.28 -1.52
N THR A 247 2.22 28.41 -0.69
CA THR A 247 2.28 29.10 0.61
C THR A 247 1.95 28.17 1.77
N MET A 248 1.96 26.83 1.55
CA MET A 248 1.66 25.90 2.63
C MET A 248 2.72 25.98 3.75
N PRO A 249 2.33 25.77 5.02
CA PRO A 249 3.26 25.70 6.12
C PRO A 249 4.25 24.52 5.97
N PRO A 250 5.46 24.61 6.59
CA PRO A 250 6.48 23.56 6.46
C PRO A 250 5.99 22.14 6.83
N MET A 251 5.21 21.98 7.89
CA MET A 251 4.68 20.67 8.31
C MET A 251 3.64 20.12 7.35
N GLU A 252 2.86 20.97 6.68
CA GLU A 252 1.94 20.58 5.63
C GLU A 252 2.69 20.17 4.35
N TYR A 253 3.78 20.87 4.03
CA TYR A 253 4.68 20.47 2.95
C TYR A 253 5.30 19.10 3.23
N LEU A 254 5.86 18.89 4.43
CA LEU A 254 6.39 17.60 4.84
C LEU A 254 5.31 16.50 4.74
N GLY A 255 4.12 16.76 5.25
CA GLY A 255 3.02 15.80 5.19
C GLY A 255 2.69 15.38 3.74
N ASN A 256 2.58 16.36 2.83
CA ASN A 256 2.32 16.07 1.42
C ASN A 256 3.48 15.33 0.73
N ILE A 257 4.74 15.68 1.04
CA ILE A 257 5.91 14.96 0.52
C ILE A 257 5.90 13.50 1.00
N LEU A 258 5.72 13.27 2.30
CA LEU A 258 5.68 11.92 2.87
C LEU A 258 4.50 11.10 2.32
N LEU A 259 3.34 11.71 2.13
CA LEU A 259 2.20 11.06 1.48
C LEU A 259 2.55 10.55 0.08
N LEU A 260 3.21 11.39 -0.72
CA LEU A 260 3.59 11.04 -2.10
C LEU A 260 4.71 9.99 -2.12
N ILE A 261 5.66 10.06 -1.19
CA ILE A 261 6.73 9.06 -1.04
C ILE A 261 6.13 7.69 -0.64
N VAL A 262 5.37 7.63 0.45
CA VAL A 262 4.76 6.38 0.95
C VAL A 262 3.81 5.78 -0.08
N GLY A 263 2.94 6.62 -0.67
CA GLY A 263 1.99 6.19 -1.69
C GLY A 263 2.65 5.61 -2.94
N GLY A 264 3.78 6.17 -3.37
CA GLY A 264 4.52 5.70 -4.55
C GLY A 264 5.48 4.55 -4.29
N ASN A 265 5.95 4.40 -3.05
CA ASN A 265 6.93 3.37 -2.66
C ASN A 265 6.25 2.10 -2.14
N ASP A 266 5.63 2.18 -0.95
CA ASP A 266 5.25 1.00 -0.17
C ASP A 266 4.21 0.12 -0.87
N THR A 267 3.23 0.75 -1.52
CA THR A 267 2.12 0.02 -2.14
C THR A 267 2.56 -0.74 -3.38
N THR A 268 3.37 -0.12 -4.22
CA THR A 268 3.86 -0.72 -5.48
C THR A 268 4.91 -1.79 -5.20
N ARG A 269 5.90 -1.54 -4.32
CA ARG A 269 6.92 -2.54 -3.98
C ARG A 269 6.30 -3.82 -3.41
N ASN A 270 5.30 -3.66 -2.53
CA ASN A 270 4.64 -4.81 -1.92
C ASN A 270 3.72 -5.55 -2.89
N SER A 271 3.15 -4.87 -3.89
CA SER A 271 2.42 -5.50 -4.97
C SER A 271 3.33 -6.27 -5.93
N ILE A 272 4.52 -5.78 -6.23
CA ILE A 272 5.54 -6.48 -7.03
C ILE A 272 5.95 -7.78 -6.33
N THR A 273 6.32 -7.69 -5.05
CA THR A 273 6.75 -8.85 -4.25
C THR A 273 5.60 -9.84 -4.04
N GLY A 274 4.43 -9.35 -3.64
CA GLY A 274 3.25 -10.18 -3.39
C GLY A 274 2.73 -10.87 -4.66
N GLY A 275 2.89 -10.25 -5.82
CA GLY A 275 2.55 -10.84 -7.11
C GLY A 275 3.46 -12.03 -7.46
N LEU A 276 4.77 -11.89 -7.25
CA LEU A 276 5.72 -13.00 -7.44
C LEU A 276 5.42 -14.16 -6.49
N LEU A 277 5.23 -13.85 -5.20
CA LEU A 277 4.89 -14.88 -4.20
C LEU A 277 3.57 -15.58 -4.55
N ALA A 278 2.54 -14.83 -4.94
CA ALA A 278 1.24 -15.40 -5.31
C ALA A 278 1.35 -16.35 -6.52
N LEU A 279 2.07 -15.97 -7.57
CA LEU A 279 2.29 -16.85 -8.73
C LEU A 279 3.12 -18.08 -8.35
N SER A 280 4.16 -17.93 -7.54
CA SER A 280 4.97 -19.05 -7.04
C SER A 280 4.13 -20.07 -6.27
N GLN A 281 3.15 -19.60 -5.47
CA GLN A 281 2.21 -20.45 -4.72
C GLN A 281 1.07 -21.03 -5.57
N ASN A 282 0.88 -20.53 -6.79
CA ASN A 282 -0.18 -20.94 -7.72
C ASN A 282 0.42 -21.31 -9.09
N PRO A 283 1.14 -22.45 -9.23
CA PRO A 283 1.85 -22.80 -10.46
C PRO A 283 0.96 -22.92 -11.69
N ALA A 284 -0.31 -23.29 -11.51
CA ALA A 284 -1.29 -23.37 -12.60
C ALA A 284 -1.57 -21.98 -13.18
N GLU A 285 -1.61 -20.94 -12.34
CA GLU A 285 -1.81 -19.55 -12.77
C GLU A 285 -0.55 -19.00 -13.44
N GLU A 286 0.66 -19.35 -12.96
CA GLU A 286 1.91 -19.02 -13.67
C GLU A 286 1.97 -19.67 -15.06
N ALA A 287 1.61 -20.95 -15.17
CA ALA A 287 1.57 -21.65 -16.45
C ALA A 287 0.57 -21.01 -17.43
N LYS A 288 -0.62 -20.59 -16.93
CA LYS A 288 -1.63 -19.86 -17.70
C LYS A 288 -1.08 -18.52 -18.21
N LEU A 289 -0.40 -17.76 -17.34
CA LEU A 289 0.22 -16.48 -17.71
C LEU A 289 1.27 -16.65 -18.82
N ARG A 290 2.13 -17.68 -18.71
CA ARG A 290 3.17 -17.96 -19.72
C ARG A 290 2.59 -18.42 -21.05
N ALA A 291 1.46 -19.11 -21.01
CA ALA A 291 0.74 -19.51 -22.22
C ALA A 291 0.02 -18.34 -22.91
N ASP A 292 -0.47 -17.37 -22.14
CA ASP A 292 -1.19 -16.20 -22.63
C ASP A 292 -0.79 -14.92 -21.89
N PRO A 293 0.28 -14.23 -22.32
CA PRO A 293 0.70 -12.95 -21.72
C PRO A 293 -0.34 -11.82 -21.83
N SER A 294 -1.36 -11.95 -22.67
CA SER A 294 -2.44 -10.96 -22.74
C SER A 294 -3.24 -10.83 -21.44
N LEU A 295 -3.10 -11.81 -20.54
CA LEU A 295 -3.71 -11.80 -19.20
C LEU A 295 -3.01 -10.85 -18.21
N ILE A 296 -1.82 -10.29 -18.53
CA ILE A 296 -1.07 -9.40 -17.63
C ILE A 296 -1.94 -8.26 -17.05
N PRO A 297 -2.73 -7.50 -17.81
CA PRO A 297 -3.52 -6.41 -17.24
C PRO A 297 -4.57 -6.90 -16.23
N ASN A 298 -5.16 -8.06 -16.46
CA ASN A 298 -6.13 -8.66 -15.54
C ASN A 298 -5.44 -9.21 -14.29
N MET A 299 -4.31 -9.90 -14.47
CA MET A 299 -3.45 -10.39 -13.40
C MET A 299 -2.97 -9.24 -12.50
N VAL A 300 -2.61 -8.09 -13.05
CA VAL A 300 -2.20 -6.91 -12.27
C VAL A 300 -3.31 -6.49 -11.31
N SER A 301 -4.56 -6.44 -11.78
CA SER A 301 -5.70 -6.14 -10.91
C SER A 301 -5.90 -7.20 -9.82
N GLU A 302 -5.72 -8.49 -10.17
CA GLU A 302 -5.81 -9.60 -9.21
C GLU A 302 -4.67 -9.55 -8.18
N ILE A 303 -3.44 -9.22 -8.58
CA ILE A 303 -2.30 -9.00 -7.67
C ILE A 303 -2.64 -7.90 -6.66
N ILE A 304 -3.16 -6.77 -7.13
CA ILE A 304 -3.50 -5.62 -6.28
C ILE A 304 -4.62 -5.99 -5.30
N ARG A 305 -5.64 -6.75 -5.74
CA ARG A 305 -6.69 -7.30 -4.88
C ARG A 305 -6.12 -8.25 -3.83
N TRP A 306 -5.32 -9.21 -4.26
CA TRP A 306 -4.74 -10.27 -3.44
C TRP A 306 -3.79 -9.73 -2.39
N GLN A 307 -2.89 -8.84 -2.79
CA GLN A 307 -1.91 -8.24 -1.89
C GLN A 307 -2.55 -7.23 -0.93
N THR A 308 -3.44 -6.36 -1.43
CA THR A 308 -4.01 -5.25 -0.64
C THR A 308 -2.94 -4.56 0.22
N PRO A 309 -1.97 -3.86 -0.38
CA PRO A 309 -0.74 -3.42 0.30
C PRO A 309 -0.98 -2.40 1.41
N LEU A 310 -2.06 -1.60 1.34
CA LEU A 310 -2.61 -0.87 2.48
C LEU A 310 -3.84 -1.62 2.97
N ALA A 311 -3.73 -2.21 4.17
CA ALA A 311 -4.75 -3.10 4.68
C ALA A 311 -6.03 -2.36 5.08
N TYR A 312 -5.92 -1.10 5.49
CA TYR A 312 -7.06 -0.28 5.92
C TYR A 312 -6.82 1.21 5.66
N MET A 313 -7.89 1.98 5.79
CA MET A 313 -7.90 3.42 6.05
C MET A 313 -8.88 3.73 7.18
N ARG A 314 -8.60 4.80 7.95
CA ARG A 314 -9.45 5.30 9.01
C ARG A 314 -10.25 6.50 8.55
N ARG A 315 -11.40 6.68 9.19
CA ARG A 315 -12.21 7.90 9.21
C ARG A 315 -12.64 8.20 10.66
N THR A 316 -13.13 9.40 10.88
CA THR A 316 -13.82 9.76 12.12
C THR A 316 -15.22 10.22 11.78
N ALA A 317 -16.23 9.68 12.45
CA ALA A 317 -17.61 10.10 12.27
C ALA A 317 -17.81 11.54 12.81
N VAL A 318 -18.27 12.46 11.98
CA VAL A 318 -18.59 13.84 12.39
C VAL A 318 -20.08 14.05 12.66
N ALA A 319 -20.88 13.02 12.41
CA ALA A 319 -22.30 12.92 12.77
C ALA A 319 -22.64 11.46 13.08
N ASP A 320 -23.77 11.23 13.76
CA ASP A 320 -24.30 9.88 13.98
C ASP A 320 -24.71 9.26 12.64
N PHE A 321 -24.45 7.96 12.48
CA PHE A 321 -24.74 7.24 11.24
C PHE A 321 -25.15 5.78 11.52
N GLU A 322 -26.22 5.34 10.83
CA GLU A 322 -26.64 3.93 10.89
C GLU A 322 -25.99 3.13 9.77
N LEU A 323 -25.23 2.10 10.15
CA LEU A 323 -24.58 1.20 9.20
C LEU A 323 -24.85 -0.25 9.58
N SER A 324 -25.49 -1.00 8.69
CA SER A 324 -25.81 -2.43 8.88
C SER A 324 -26.44 -2.76 10.24
N GLY A 325 -27.35 -1.89 10.71
CA GLY A 325 -28.09 -2.05 11.98
C GLY A 325 -27.29 -1.65 13.23
N LYS A 326 -26.11 -1.04 13.08
CA LYS A 326 -25.31 -0.49 14.18
C LYS A 326 -25.31 1.04 14.10
N THR A 327 -25.33 1.70 15.24
CA THR A 327 -25.24 3.17 15.33
C THR A 327 -23.80 3.57 15.61
N ILE A 328 -23.13 4.13 14.62
CA ILE A 328 -21.82 4.79 14.76
C ILE A 328 -22.09 6.22 15.25
N ARG A 329 -21.51 6.59 16.39
CA ARG A 329 -21.72 7.91 16.98
C ARG A 329 -20.73 8.94 16.49
N LYS A 330 -21.14 10.20 16.51
CA LYS A 330 -20.23 11.34 16.29
C LYS A 330 -19.02 11.23 17.23
N GLY A 331 -17.81 11.32 16.66
CA GLY A 331 -16.54 11.19 17.37
C GLY A 331 -15.93 9.78 17.29
N ASP A 332 -16.71 8.79 16.86
CA ASP A 332 -16.22 7.43 16.77
C ASP A 332 -15.15 7.27 15.67
N LYS A 333 -14.13 6.48 15.98
CA LYS A 333 -13.10 6.04 15.04
C LYS A 333 -13.64 4.87 14.21
N VAL A 334 -13.54 4.97 12.89
CA VAL A 334 -14.06 3.98 11.93
C VAL A 334 -12.94 3.51 11.03
N VAL A 335 -12.65 2.22 11.02
CA VAL A 335 -11.55 1.61 10.27
C VAL A 335 -12.12 0.71 9.18
N MET A 336 -11.87 1.08 7.94
CA MET A 336 -12.28 0.35 6.75
C MET A 336 -11.21 -0.66 6.37
N TRP A 337 -11.43 -1.95 6.62
CA TRP A 337 -10.47 -3.01 6.34
C TRP A 337 -10.54 -3.47 4.88
N TYR A 338 -9.84 -2.79 3.98
CA TYR A 338 -9.78 -3.14 2.55
C TYR A 338 -9.30 -4.58 2.32
N VAL A 339 -8.37 -5.05 3.15
CA VAL A 339 -7.88 -6.44 3.13
C VAL A 339 -9.01 -7.44 3.34
N SER A 340 -9.96 -7.14 4.22
CA SER A 340 -11.16 -7.96 4.46
C SER A 340 -12.16 -7.84 3.31
N GLY A 341 -12.51 -6.62 2.90
CA GLY A 341 -13.47 -6.39 1.82
C GLY A 341 -13.02 -6.99 0.47
N ASN A 342 -11.71 -7.07 0.22
CA ASN A 342 -11.14 -7.76 -0.95
C ASN A 342 -11.24 -9.30 -0.87
N ARG A 343 -11.71 -9.83 0.23
CA ARG A 343 -11.99 -11.26 0.47
C ARG A 343 -13.46 -11.51 0.82
N ASP A 344 -14.33 -10.53 0.59
CA ASP A 344 -15.78 -10.64 0.87
C ASP A 344 -16.44 -11.55 -0.16
N GLU A 345 -16.85 -12.73 0.31
CA GLU A 345 -17.51 -13.78 -0.44
C GLU A 345 -18.92 -13.41 -0.94
N THR A 346 -19.51 -12.36 -0.37
CA THR A 346 -20.82 -11.85 -0.83
C THR A 346 -20.73 -11.01 -2.10
N VAL A 347 -19.50 -10.60 -2.50
CA VAL A 347 -19.25 -9.68 -3.63
C VAL A 347 -18.26 -10.26 -4.63
N ILE A 348 -17.30 -11.07 -4.17
CA ILE A 348 -16.21 -11.62 -4.97
C ILE A 348 -16.30 -13.14 -4.95
N ASP A 349 -16.53 -13.72 -6.12
CA ASP A 349 -16.56 -15.19 -6.27
C ASP A 349 -15.18 -15.79 -5.98
N ASN A 350 -15.14 -16.86 -5.17
CA ASN A 350 -13.90 -17.52 -4.77
C ASN A 350 -12.83 -16.53 -4.28
N PRO A 351 -13.11 -15.67 -3.29
CA PRO A 351 -12.25 -14.54 -2.94
C PRO A 351 -10.89 -14.98 -2.41
N ASN A 352 -10.79 -16.21 -1.88
CA ASN A 352 -9.58 -16.83 -1.35
C ASN A 352 -8.76 -17.60 -2.39
N ALA A 353 -9.15 -17.59 -3.66
CA ALA A 353 -8.36 -18.08 -4.78
C ALA A 353 -7.65 -16.93 -5.50
N PHE A 354 -6.40 -17.14 -5.88
CA PHE A 354 -5.67 -16.25 -6.78
C PHE A 354 -5.91 -16.68 -8.20
N LEU A 355 -6.63 -15.88 -9.00
CA LEU A 355 -7.08 -16.20 -10.36
C LEU A 355 -6.73 -15.05 -11.30
N ILE A 356 -5.74 -15.26 -12.19
CA ILE A 356 -5.27 -14.19 -13.08
C ILE A 356 -6.25 -13.84 -14.20
N ASP A 357 -7.21 -14.69 -14.48
CA ASP A 357 -8.29 -14.49 -15.42
C ASP A 357 -9.65 -14.19 -14.76
N ARG A 358 -9.63 -13.78 -13.50
CA ARG A 358 -10.83 -13.46 -12.70
C ARG A 358 -11.75 -12.51 -13.45
N PRO A 359 -13.03 -12.83 -13.62
CA PRO A 359 -14.01 -11.88 -14.13
C PRO A 359 -14.07 -10.65 -13.22
N GLN A 360 -14.11 -9.46 -13.81
CA GLN A 360 -14.17 -8.20 -13.07
C GLN A 360 -13.02 -8.00 -12.05
N ALA A 361 -11.79 -8.42 -12.36
CA ALA A 361 -10.62 -8.32 -11.48
C ALA A 361 -10.40 -6.91 -10.89
N ARG A 362 -10.84 -5.86 -11.61
CA ARG A 362 -10.80 -4.46 -11.14
C ARG A 362 -11.80 -4.13 -10.03
N ARG A 363 -12.70 -5.05 -9.69
CA ARG A 363 -13.63 -4.88 -8.59
C ARG A 363 -12.96 -5.22 -7.25
N HIS A 364 -12.07 -4.34 -6.81
CA HIS A 364 -11.37 -4.44 -5.53
C HIS A 364 -11.29 -3.08 -4.83
N LEU A 365 -11.03 -3.09 -3.52
CA LEU A 365 -10.99 -1.91 -2.66
C LEU A 365 -9.60 -1.31 -2.47
N SER A 366 -8.53 -1.95 -2.99
CA SER A 366 -7.14 -1.56 -2.68
C SER A 366 -6.77 -0.12 -3.06
N PHE A 367 -7.49 0.49 -3.98
CA PHE A 367 -7.32 1.91 -4.36
C PHE A 367 -8.28 2.85 -3.63
N GLY A 368 -9.13 2.34 -2.72
CA GLY A 368 -10.19 3.12 -2.10
C GLY A 368 -11.23 3.60 -3.11
N PHE A 369 -12.22 4.32 -2.59
CA PHE A 369 -13.31 4.92 -3.36
C PHE A 369 -13.56 6.37 -2.93
N GLY A 370 -14.56 7.02 -3.54
CA GLY A 370 -14.91 8.38 -3.21
C GLY A 370 -13.83 9.40 -3.56
N ILE A 371 -13.80 10.49 -2.81
CA ILE A 371 -12.89 11.63 -3.06
C ILE A 371 -11.42 11.29 -2.84
N HIS A 372 -11.15 10.36 -1.92
CA HIS A 372 -9.79 9.91 -1.58
C HIS A 372 -9.28 8.73 -2.40
N ARG A 373 -9.99 8.31 -3.45
CA ARG A 373 -9.51 7.24 -4.33
C ARG A 373 -8.08 7.52 -4.77
N CYS A 374 -7.22 6.49 -4.75
CA CYS A 374 -5.80 6.59 -5.09
C CYS A 374 -5.56 7.43 -6.36
N VAL A 375 -4.75 8.48 -6.25
CA VAL A 375 -4.38 9.33 -7.38
C VAL A 375 -3.45 8.62 -8.34
N GLY A 376 -2.57 7.75 -7.80
CA GLY A 376 -1.52 7.02 -8.53
C GLY A 376 -1.94 5.67 -9.10
N ASN A 377 -3.23 5.28 -9.04
CA ASN A 377 -3.68 3.94 -9.41
C ASN A 377 -3.23 3.50 -10.82
N ARG A 378 -3.31 4.40 -11.82
CA ARG A 378 -2.90 4.11 -13.20
C ARG A 378 -1.38 3.94 -13.33
N LEU A 379 -0.60 4.70 -12.58
CA LEU A 379 0.87 4.58 -12.57
C LEU A 379 1.29 3.25 -11.91
N ALA A 380 0.65 2.85 -10.82
CA ALA A 380 0.89 1.56 -10.17
C ALA A 380 0.55 0.39 -11.10
N GLU A 381 -0.64 0.42 -11.75
CA GLU A 381 -1.03 -0.58 -12.75
C GLU A 381 -0.02 -0.64 -13.92
N LEU A 382 0.47 0.49 -14.40
CA LEU A 382 1.44 0.57 -15.49
C LEU A 382 2.80 -0.03 -15.08
N GLN A 383 3.32 0.31 -13.91
CA GLN A 383 4.56 -0.26 -13.39
C GLN A 383 4.47 -1.78 -13.24
N LEU A 384 3.37 -2.27 -12.63
CA LEU A 384 3.13 -3.70 -12.47
C LEU A 384 2.99 -4.41 -13.82
N LYS A 385 2.31 -3.81 -14.79
CA LYS A 385 2.20 -4.36 -16.15
C LYS A 385 3.59 -4.51 -16.78
N ILE A 386 4.37 -3.46 -16.79
CA ILE A 386 5.67 -3.45 -17.47
C ILE A 386 6.64 -4.43 -16.80
N ILE A 387 6.72 -4.48 -15.46
CA ILE A 387 7.64 -5.42 -14.82
C ILE A 387 7.31 -6.88 -15.17
N TRP A 388 6.03 -7.25 -15.28
CA TRP A 388 5.64 -8.60 -15.65
C TRP A 388 5.90 -8.88 -17.13
N GLU A 389 5.70 -7.94 -18.05
CA GLU A 389 6.10 -8.06 -19.44
C GLU A 389 7.61 -8.35 -19.55
N GLU A 390 8.43 -7.55 -18.90
CA GLU A 390 9.89 -7.65 -18.93
C GLU A 390 10.43 -8.93 -18.22
N ILE A 391 9.76 -9.41 -17.17
CA ILE A 391 10.07 -10.69 -16.52
C ILE A 391 9.85 -11.86 -17.49
N LEU A 392 8.69 -11.90 -18.15
CA LEU A 392 8.36 -12.98 -19.07
C LEU A 392 9.28 -13.04 -20.28
N GLU A 393 9.79 -11.90 -20.74
CA GLU A 393 10.75 -11.83 -21.85
C GLU A 393 12.18 -12.28 -21.47
N ARG A 394 12.54 -12.24 -20.15
CA ARG A 394 13.91 -12.49 -19.70
C ARG A 394 14.11 -13.83 -19.00
N PHE A 395 13.11 -14.26 -18.27
CA PHE A 395 13.27 -15.38 -17.33
C PHE A 395 12.25 -16.50 -17.59
N PRO A 396 12.72 -17.72 -17.84
CA PRO A 396 11.83 -18.87 -17.95
C PRO A 396 11.16 -19.20 -16.61
N LYS A 397 11.83 -18.89 -15.51
CA LYS A 397 11.35 -19.15 -14.15
C LYS A 397 12.04 -18.25 -13.12
N ILE A 398 11.30 -17.87 -12.07
CA ILE A 398 11.86 -17.31 -10.83
C ILE A 398 11.41 -18.25 -9.70
N GLU A 399 12.35 -18.77 -8.95
CA GLU A 399 12.11 -19.72 -7.87
C GLU A 399 12.15 -18.99 -6.53
N VAL A 400 11.10 -19.12 -5.73
CA VAL A 400 11.10 -18.65 -4.33
C VAL A 400 11.82 -19.70 -3.48
N MET A 401 12.86 -19.27 -2.77
CA MET A 401 13.81 -20.15 -2.10
C MET A 401 13.56 -20.31 -0.59
N GLY A 402 12.58 -19.60 -0.04
CA GLY A 402 12.26 -19.64 1.38
C GLY A 402 11.08 -18.75 1.75
N GLU A 403 10.71 -18.78 3.02
CA GLU A 403 9.62 -17.96 3.56
C GLU A 403 9.91 -16.46 3.44
N PRO A 404 8.93 -15.64 3.06
CA PRO A 404 9.07 -14.20 3.09
C PRO A 404 9.13 -13.69 4.54
N ARG A 405 9.97 -12.69 4.78
CA ARG A 405 9.89 -11.90 5.99
C ARG A 405 8.88 -10.79 5.79
N ARG A 406 7.85 -10.72 6.64
CA ARG A 406 6.78 -9.72 6.54
C ARG A 406 7.03 -8.55 7.49
N VAL A 407 6.57 -7.37 7.07
CA VAL A 407 6.62 -6.14 7.88
C VAL A 407 5.72 -6.29 9.12
N TYR A 408 6.19 -5.84 10.28
CA TYR A 408 5.40 -5.75 11.51
C TYR A 408 4.50 -4.50 11.44
N SER A 409 3.37 -4.62 10.75
CA SER A 409 2.42 -3.52 10.56
C SER A 409 1.04 -4.05 10.19
N SER A 410 0.00 -3.52 10.80
CA SER A 410 -1.39 -3.72 10.37
C SER A 410 -1.83 -2.73 9.29
N PHE A 411 -1.04 -1.67 9.02
CA PHE A 411 -1.35 -0.66 8.02
C PHE A 411 -0.74 -1.01 6.65
N VAL A 412 0.58 -1.18 6.60
CA VAL A 412 1.28 -1.63 5.40
C VAL A 412 1.44 -3.14 5.46
N LYS A 413 0.63 -3.86 4.66
CA LYS A 413 0.77 -5.31 4.47
C LYS A 413 1.87 -5.57 3.45
N GLY A 414 3.07 -5.85 3.93
CA GLY A 414 4.26 -5.86 3.08
C GLY A 414 5.33 -6.87 3.47
N TYR A 415 6.44 -6.79 2.76
CA TYR A 415 7.57 -7.70 2.87
C TYR A 415 8.87 -6.94 3.12
N GLU A 416 9.66 -7.44 4.07
CA GLU A 416 11.03 -6.98 4.33
C GLU A 416 12.02 -7.71 3.44
N SER A 417 11.79 -9.01 3.16
CA SER A 417 12.63 -9.80 2.27
C SER A 417 11.85 -10.97 1.65
N LEU A 418 12.27 -11.38 0.45
CA LEU A 418 11.82 -12.58 -0.23
C LEU A 418 13.01 -13.20 -0.97
N PRO A 419 13.60 -14.31 -0.45
CA PRO A 419 14.70 -14.98 -1.11
C PRO A 419 14.25 -15.67 -2.39
N VAL A 420 14.90 -15.36 -3.50
CA VAL A 420 14.62 -15.95 -4.81
C VAL A 420 15.87 -16.38 -5.54
N ARG A 421 15.71 -17.26 -6.55
CA ARG A 421 16.75 -17.65 -7.49
C ARG A 421 16.21 -17.60 -8.90
N ILE A 422 16.99 -17.10 -9.83
CA ILE A 422 16.74 -17.15 -11.27
C ILE A 422 17.69 -18.18 -11.88
N PRO A 423 17.21 -19.37 -12.31
CA PRO A 423 18.11 -20.43 -12.76
C PRO A 423 18.84 -20.10 -14.07
N SER A 424 18.14 -19.42 -15.01
CA SER A 424 18.68 -19.06 -16.33
C SER A 424 17.97 -17.87 -16.93
N ARG A 425 18.54 -17.28 -17.98
CA ARG A 425 17.87 -16.36 -18.90
C ARG A 425 17.32 -17.10 -20.10
N LEU A 426 16.32 -16.50 -20.78
CA LEU A 426 15.81 -16.94 -22.08
C LEU A 426 16.82 -16.69 -23.20
#